data_d61ad0efeed96f39c166a320f5cf2b5b
#
_entry.id   d61ad0efeed96f39c166a320f5cf2b5b
#
_cell.length_a   1.000
_cell.length_b   1.000
_cell.length_c   1.000
_cell.angle_alpha   90.00
_cell.angle_beta   90.00
_cell.angle_gamma   90.00
#
_symmetry.space_group_name_H-M   'P 1'
#
loop_
_entity.id
_entity.type
_entity.pdbx_description
1 polymer ?
#
loop_
_entity_poly.entity_id
_entity_poly.type
_entity_poly.pdbx_seq_one_letter_code
_entity_poly.pdbx_strand_id
1 'polypeptide(L)'
;MDKLLFDKNTDKMEKTENMKSKKDENPQVSKFYSFCFQKKLLLICFIIYICLVCLICKKIFSKSETNKNIDEEANKLISFDISDLNYIEEVLASLDPNDSYKGPVFPDDGNLTKEWVLGLLDYMKDLEQKKSIEEKYLDRINLLKMLIKAKKIFGEYQEALIDVKIPEGKNITVVGDIHGQYYDLLHIFEINGFPSEDNIYVFNGDYVDRGLFGVECIITLISLKILYPNYMFMNRGNHEDKSINNRYGFKFEVLNKFDDIRILDCFNEFYKFLPLGHILNEKILVLHGGLFSKDGVTLDELKQINRFIDVPSDGLMCELLWSDPYDGNGTIPSSRGAGVYFGPDVTEKFLRENNLKLLIRSHEVRDEGYSIETGGQVITVFSAPNYCDQEGNKGALIKYDGGDMSHPYFIKFLASPHPDAY
;
A
#
# COMPACT_ATOMS: atom_id res chain seq x y z
N MET A 1 29.14 -5.35 12.13
CA MET A 1 29.40 -4.83 13.50
C MET A 1 28.16 -4.96 14.38
N ASP A 2 27.32 -5.99 14.12
CA ASP A 2 25.99 -6.17 14.74
C ASP A 2 25.86 -7.49 15.50
N LYS A 3 26.74 -7.72 16.49
CA LYS A 3 26.69 -8.93 17.33
C LYS A 3 26.81 -8.69 18.84
N LEU A 4 26.55 -7.49 19.33
CA LEU A 4 26.82 -7.16 20.76
C LEU A 4 25.72 -6.41 21.52
N LEU A 5 24.44 -6.49 21.10
CA LEU A 5 23.34 -5.83 21.82
C LEU A 5 22.15 -6.73 22.21
N PHE A 6 22.30 -8.06 22.14
CA PHE A 6 21.18 -8.99 22.43
C PHE A 6 21.26 -9.72 23.79
N ASP A 7 22.19 -9.35 24.69
CA ASP A 7 22.46 -10.19 25.88
C ASP A 7 22.33 -9.50 27.24
N LYS A 8 21.42 -8.52 27.40
CA LYS A 8 21.18 -7.90 28.71
C LYS A 8 19.73 -7.70 29.18
N ASN A 9 18.73 -8.25 28.51
CA ASN A 9 17.32 -8.06 28.94
C ASN A 9 16.52 -9.33 29.24
N THR A 10 17.13 -10.50 29.31
CA THR A 10 16.42 -11.76 29.65
C THR A 10 16.29 -12.03 31.13
N ASP A 11 17.02 -11.35 32.03
CA ASP A 11 17.03 -11.61 33.46
C ASP A 11 16.02 -10.82 34.32
N LYS A 12 15.11 -10.08 33.72
CA LYS A 12 14.09 -9.30 34.46
C LYS A 12 12.64 -9.77 34.32
N MET A 13 12.37 -10.79 33.54
CA MET A 13 11.00 -11.29 33.31
C MET A 13 10.59 -12.52 34.13
N GLU A 14 11.47 -13.10 34.95
CA GLU A 14 11.17 -14.32 35.71
C GLU A 14 10.70 -14.09 37.17
N LYS A 15 10.36 -12.89 37.59
CA LYS A 15 9.96 -12.61 39.00
C LYS A 15 8.57 -12.00 39.18
N THR A 16 7.64 -12.09 38.24
CA THR A 16 6.27 -11.55 38.43
C THR A 16 5.15 -12.56 38.14
N GLU A 17 5.40 -13.86 38.18
CA GLU A 17 4.35 -14.87 38.18
C GLU A 17 4.06 -15.34 39.62
N ASN A 18 3.39 -14.53 40.40
CA ASN A 18 2.59 -15.01 41.54
C ASN A 18 1.79 -13.87 42.17
N MET A 19 0.76 -13.43 41.47
CA MET A 19 -0.38 -12.78 42.10
C MET A 19 -1.67 -13.20 41.41
N LYS A 20 -2.33 -14.20 41.96
CA LYS A 20 -3.71 -14.53 41.64
C LYS A 20 -4.60 -13.35 42.06
N SER A 21 -5.18 -12.63 41.12
CA SER A 21 -6.31 -11.76 41.40
C SER A 21 -7.54 -12.23 40.60
N LYS A 22 -8.63 -12.27 41.32
CA LYS A 22 -9.97 -12.74 40.94
C LYS A 22 -10.46 -12.00 39.70
N LYS A 23 -10.94 -12.77 38.72
CA LYS A 23 -11.70 -12.28 37.59
C LYS A 23 -13.12 -11.98 38.04
N ASP A 24 -13.53 -10.73 37.93
CA ASP A 24 -14.94 -10.35 37.75
C ASP A 24 -15.17 -10.24 36.22
N GLU A 25 -15.66 -11.33 35.64
CA GLU A 25 -16.06 -11.36 34.23
C GLU A 25 -17.44 -10.70 34.10
N ASN A 26 -17.49 -9.58 33.37
CA ASN A 26 -18.76 -8.96 33.01
C ASN A 26 -19.53 -9.88 32.03
N PRO A 27 -20.71 -10.41 32.39
CA PRO A 27 -21.45 -11.41 31.61
C PRO A 27 -21.92 -10.89 30.22
N GLN A 28 -21.93 -9.60 30.00
CA GLN A 28 -22.33 -9.02 28.71
C GLN A 28 -21.22 -9.11 27.64
N VAL A 29 -19.96 -9.00 28.04
CA VAL A 29 -18.82 -9.08 27.11
C VAL A 29 -18.61 -10.53 26.62
N SER A 30 -18.77 -11.51 27.48
CA SER A 30 -18.67 -12.93 27.10
C SER A 30 -19.79 -13.36 26.15
N LYS A 31 -21.00 -12.83 26.31
CA LYS A 31 -22.12 -13.08 25.40
C LYS A 31 -21.91 -12.47 24.00
N PHE A 32 -21.29 -11.29 23.93
CA PHE A 32 -20.99 -10.64 22.64
C PHE A 32 -19.94 -11.43 21.85
N TYR A 33 -18.84 -11.85 22.47
CA TYR A 33 -17.84 -12.67 21.80
C TYR A 33 -18.38 -14.06 21.39
N SER A 34 -19.22 -14.68 22.20
CA SER A 34 -19.91 -15.93 21.85
C SER A 34 -20.85 -15.78 20.67
N PHE A 35 -21.57 -14.67 20.57
CA PHE A 35 -22.49 -14.37 19.48
C PHE A 35 -21.76 -14.11 18.15
N CYS A 36 -20.65 -13.35 18.18
CA CYS A 36 -19.82 -13.12 17.01
C CYS A 36 -19.12 -14.41 16.54
N PHE A 37 -18.65 -15.24 17.46
CA PHE A 37 -18.05 -16.53 17.15
C PHE A 37 -19.06 -17.49 16.51
N GLN A 38 -20.28 -17.57 17.03
CA GLN A 38 -21.33 -18.40 16.44
C GLN A 38 -21.75 -17.94 15.05
N LYS A 39 -21.83 -16.62 14.78
CA LYS A 39 -22.11 -16.10 13.43
C LYS A 39 -20.99 -16.43 12.44
N LYS A 40 -19.71 -16.29 12.84
CA LYS A 40 -18.56 -16.70 12.00
C LYS A 40 -18.57 -18.20 11.71
N LEU A 41 -18.88 -19.02 12.69
CA LEU A 41 -18.94 -20.47 12.52
C LEU A 41 -20.10 -20.89 11.58
N LEU A 42 -21.27 -20.25 11.70
CA LEU A 42 -22.39 -20.46 10.80
C LEU A 42 -22.07 -20.05 9.35
N LEU A 43 -21.35 -18.94 9.18
CA LEU A 43 -20.91 -18.48 7.85
C LEU A 43 -19.92 -19.46 7.20
N ILE A 44 -18.96 -19.96 7.99
CA ILE A 44 -18.00 -20.98 7.52
C ILE A 44 -18.72 -22.27 7.16
N CYS A 45 -19.67 -22.74 7.97
CA CYS A 45 -20.46 -23.93 7.66
C CYS A 45 -21.32 -23.73 6.40
N PHE A 46 -21.86 -22.53 6.18
CA PHE A 46 -22.64 -22.21 4.98
C PHE A 46 -21.76 -22.18 3.73
N ILE A 47 -20.55 -21.63 3.80
CA ILE A 47 -19.57 -21.64 2.70
C ILE A 47 -19.14 -23.07 2.37
N ILE A 48 -18.84 -23.90 3.38
CA ILE A 48 -18.49 -25.32 3.19
C ILE A 48 -19.67 -26.07 2.54
N TYR A 49 -20.91 -25.81 2.96
CA TYR A 49 -22.10 -26.41 2.36
C TYR A 49 -22.27 -26.04 0.88
N ILE A 50 -22.07 -24.76 0.53
CA ILE A 50 -22.10 -24.28 -0.87
C ILE A 50 -20.99 -24.95 -1.69
N CYS A 51 -19.77 -25.03 -1.17
CA CYS A 51 -18.66 -25.71 -1.85
C CYS A 51 -18.95 -27.20 -2.10
N LEU A 52 -19.55 -27.90 -1.13
CA LEU A 52 -19.95 -29.29 -1.26
C LEU A 52 -21.06 -29.46 -2.31
N VAL A 53 -22.04 -28.58 -2.33
CA VAL A 53 -23.12 -28.59 -3.34
C VAL A 53 -22.53 -28.31 -4.73
N CYS A 54 -21.62 -27.37 -4.90
CA CYS A 54 -20.92 -27.10 -6.17
C CYS A 54 -20.09 -28.29 -6.65
N LEU A 55 -19.40 -29.01 -5.73
CA LEU A 55 -18.64 -30.21 -6.08
C LEU A 55 -19.55 -31.38 -6.52
N ILE A 56 -20.69 -31.51 -5.90
CA ILE A 56 -21.70 -32.51 -6.26
C ILE A 56 -22.34 -32.17 -7.63
N CYS A 57 -22.68 -30.90 -7.85
CA CYS A 57 -23.15 -30.40 -9.14
C CYS A 57 -22.13 -30.60 -10.26
N LYS A 58 -20.83 -30.28 -10.04
CA LYS A 58 -19.75 -30.56 -11.01
C LYS A 58 -19.66 -32.05 -11.39
N LYS A 59 -19.91 -32.95 -10.45
CA LYS A 59 -19.85 -34.41 -10.69
C LYS A 59 -21.09 -34.92 -11.43
N ILE A 60 -22.24 -34.26 -11.33
CA ILE A 60 -23.51 -34.64 -11.99
C ILE A 60 -23.58 -34.09 -13.42
N PHE A 61 -22.97 -32.94 -13.71
CA PHE A 61 -23.09 -32.23 -15.00
C PHE A 61 -21.85 -32.28 -15.90
N SER A 62 -21.01 -33.32 -15.80
CA SER A 62 -19.83 -33.48 -16.66
C SER A 62 -20.14 -33.87 -18.13
N LYS A 63 -21.35 -33.67 -18.61
CA LYS A 63 -21.72 -33.85 -20.03
C LYS A 63 -22.86 -32.90 -20.41
N SER A 64 -22.57 -31.72 -20.92
CA SER A 64 -23.29 -31.01 -22.00
C SER A 64 -22.94 -29.50 -22.03
N GLU A 65 -23.22 -28.82 -23.14
CA GLU A 65 -22.91 -27.46 -23.57
C GLU A 65 -23.34 -26.28 -22.67
N THR A 66 -23.59 -26.50 -21.40
CA THR A 66 -23.99 -25.47 -20.40
C THR A 66 -22.82 -24.83 -19.64
N ASN A 67 -21.57 -25.17 -19.96
CA ASN A 67 -20.41 -24.70 -19.18
C ASN A 67 -20.15 -23.19 -19.27
N LYS A 68 -20.54 -22.50 -20.36
CA LYS A 68 -20.30 -21.03 -20.44
C LYS A 68 -21.18 -20.23 -19.51
N ASN A 69 -22.43 -20.59 -19.31
CA ASN A 69 -23.32 -19.85 -18.41
C ASN A 69 -23.05 -20.13 -16.94
N ILE A 70 -22.51 -21.31 -16.60
CA ILE A 70 -22.17 -21.64 -15.20
C ILE A 70 -20.87 -20.96 -14.78
N ASP A 71 -19.91 -20.78 -15.68
CA ASP A 71 -18.68 -20.03 -15.40
C ASP A 71 -18.95 -18.52 -15.30
N GLU A 72 -19.91 -17.97 -16.05
CA GLU A 72 -20.37 -16.57 -15.87
C GLU A 72 -21.17 -16.37 -14.57
N GLU A 73 -22.01 -17.31 -14.17
CA GLU A 73 -22.71 -17.24 -12.87
C GLU A 73 -21.78 -17.55 -11.69
N ALA A 74 -20.82 -18.46 -11.81
CA ALA A 74 -19.80 -18.70 -10.80
C ALA A 74 -18.85 -17.51 -10.65
N ASN A 75 -18.47 -16.83 -11.73
CA ASN A 75 -17.72 -15.57 -11.68
C ASN A 75 -18.56 -14.41 -11.11
N LYS A 76 -19.87 -14.43 -11.27
CA LYS A 76 -20.78 -13.46 -10.64
C LYS A 76 -21.02 -13.74 -9.14
N LEU A 77 -20.90 -15.00 -8.71
CA LEU A 77 -20.95 -15.43 -7.30
C LEU A 77 -19.59 -15.28 -6.57
N ILE A 78 -18.47 -15.16 -7.33
CA ILE A 78 -17.13 -14.88 -6.84
C ILE A 78 -16.80 -13.37 -6.98
N SER A 79 -17.65 -12.57 -7.61
CA SER A 79 -17.56 -11.12 -7.45
C SER A 79 -17.83 -10.81 -5.96
N PHE A 80 -16.76 -10.72 -5.21
CA PHE A 80 -16.77 -10.23 -3.84
C PHE A 80 -17.55 -8.93 -3.89
N ASP A 81 -18.70 -8.88 -3.23
CA ASP A 81 -19.48 -7.64 -3.15
C ASP A 81 -18.68 -6.68 -2.26
N ILE A 82 -17.96 -5.77 -2.92
CA ILE A 82 -17.14 -4.72 -2.26
C ILE A 82 -18.01 -3.86 -1.33
N SER A 83 -19.35 -3.95 -1.43
CA SER A 83 -20.29 -3.26 -0.55
C SER A 83 -20.28 -3.78 0.90
N ASP A 84 -19.75 -4.98 1.17
CA ASP A 84 -19.69 -5.55 2.53
C ASP A 84 -18.50 -5.04 3.36
N LEU A 85 -17.59 -4.23 2.78
CA LEU A 85 -16.47 -3.62 3.50
C LEU A 85 -16.85 -2.22 4.02
N ASN A 86 -17.88 -2.14 4.85
CA ASN A 86 -18.41 -0.87 5.37
C ASN A 86 -17.76 -0.40 6.68
N TYR A 87 -16.60 -0.98 7.06
CA TYR A 87 -15.98 -0.64 8.35
C TYR A 87 -15.64 0.84 8.49
N ILE A 88 -15.13 1.49 7.44
CA ILE A 88 -14.78 2.91 7.47
C ILE A 88 -16.07 3.76 7.63
N GLU A 89 -17.12 3.41 6.91
CA GLU A 89 -18.42 4.06 7.00
C GLU A 89 -19.07 3.87 8.39
N GLU A 90 -18.94 2.69 9.00
CA GLU A 90 -19.41 2.41 10.37
C GLU A 90 -18.66 3.25 11.41
N VAL A 91 -17.32 3.36 11.28
CA VAL A 91 -16.52 4.21 12.16
C VAL A 91 -16.93 5.67 11.98
N LEU A 92 -17.05 6.15 10.73
CA LEU A 92 -17.50 7.52 10.44
C LEU A 92 -18.85 7.85 11.09
N ALA A 93 -19.82 6.96 10.97
CA ALA A 93 -21.15 7.14 11.57
C ALA A 93 -21.14 7.19 13.11
N SER A 94 -20.08 6.71 13.76
CA SER A 94 -19.92 6.68 15.21
C SER A 94 -19.19 7.91 15.78
N LEU A 95 -18.69 8.81 14.93
CA LEU A 95 -17.93 9.98 15.35
C LEU A 95 -18.83 11.21 15.53
N ASP A 96 -18.60 11.95 16.59
CA ASP A 96 -19.18 13.28 16.77
C ASP A 96 -18.36 14.33 15.99
N PRO A 97 -19.03 15.37 15.45
CA PRO A 97 -18.35 16.50 14.81
C PRO A 97 -17.34 17.16 15.75
N ASN A 98 -16.19 17.54 15.19
CA ASN A 98 -15.18 18.29 15.92
C ASN A 98 -15.31 19.80 15.62
N ASP A 99 -16.02 20.52 16.47
CA ASP A 99 -16.28 21.96 16.31
C ASP A 99 -15.00 22.83 16.42
N SER A 100 -13.89 22.27 16.90
CA SER A 100 -12.61 22.97 17.02
C SER A 100 -11.73 22.89 15.78
N TYR A 101 -12.05 22.02 14.81
CA TYR A 101 -11.27 21.88 13.58
C TYR A 101 -11.40 23.13 12.70
N LYS A 102 -10.26 23.67 12.25
CA LYS A 102 -10.17 24.88 11.42
C LYS A 102 -9.47 24.68 10.09
N GLY A 103 -9.09 23.45 9.79
CA GLY A 103 -8.48 23.10 8.51
C GLY A 103 -9.50 22.99 7.36
N PRO A 104 -9.05 22.62 6.17
CA PRO A 104 -9.93 22.41 5.02
C PRO A 104 -10.94 21.28 5.26
N VAL A 105 -12.24 21.60 5.20
CA VAL A 105 -13.32 20.62 5.33
C VAL A 105 -13.53 19.90 4.01
N PHE A 106 -13.59 18.56 4.04
CA PHE A 106 -13.83 17.75 2.86
C PHE A 106 -15.23 18.05 2.28
N PRO A 107 -15.32 18.39 0.97
CA PRO A 107 -16.58 18.77 0.35
C PRO A 107 -17.62 17.64 0.39
N ASP A 108 -18.90 17.98 0.64
CA ASP A 108 -19.98 16.98 0.74
C ASP A 108 -20.25 16.26 -0.57
N ASP A 109 -19.97 16.91 -1.72
CA ASP A 109 -20.07 16.28 -3.05
C ASP A 109 -18.86 15.38 -3.36
N GLY A 110 -17.83 15.39 -2.51
CA GLY A 110 -16.61 14.61 -2.65
C GLY A 110 -15.70 15.04 -3.80
N ASN A 111 -15.90 16.25 -4.34
CA ASN A 111 -15.09 16.79 -5.43
C ASN A 111 -14.05 17.77 -4.87
N LEU A 112 -12.78 17.45 -5.06
CA LEU A 112 -11.68 18.31 -4.63
C LEU A 112 -11.32 19.31 -5.74
N THR A 113 -10.90 20.51 -5.33
CA THR A 113 -10.24 21.47 -6.23
C THR A 113 -8.75 21.52 -5.91
N LYS A 114 -7.97 22.06 -6.86
CA LYS A 114 -6.52 22.24 -6.64
C LYS A 114 -6.25 23.14 -5.45
N GLU A 115 -7.02 24.22 -5.29
CA GLU A 115 -6.91 25.18 -4.19
C GLU A 115 -7.20 24.50 -2.86
N TRP A 116 -8.20 23.61 -2.80
CA TRP A 116 -8.50 22.83 -1.59
C TRP A 116 -7.32 21.92 -1.22
N VAL A 117 -6.76 21.20 -2.18
CA VAL A 117 -5.60 20.32 -1.93
C VAL A 117 -4.40 21.13 -1.46
N LEU A 118 -4.06 22.21 -2.15
CA LEU A 118 -2.94 23.09 -1.73
C LEU A 118 -3.16 23.64 -0.31
N GLY A 119 -4.38 24.08 0.01
CA GLY A 119 -4.74 24.53 1.35
C GLY A 119 -4.59 23.43 2.40
N LEU A 120 -4.88 22.16 2.05
CA LEU A 120 -4.64 21.02 2.96
C LEU A 120 -3.14 20.78 3.19
N LEU A 121 -2.32 20.82 2.12
CA LEU A 121 -0.88 20.63 2.23
C LEU A 121 -0.24 21.72 3.12
N ASP A 122 -0.62 22.97 2.91
CA ASP A 122 -0.14 24.09 3.72
C ASP A 122 -0.60 23.96 5.19
N TYR A 123 -1.86 23.56 5.42
CA TYR A 123 -2.40 23.32 6.75
C TYR A 123 -1.61 22.23 7.50
N MET A 124 -1.34 21.08 6.84
CA MET A 124 -0.56 19.99 7.45
C MET A 124 0.89 20.41 7.73
N LYS A 125 1.53 21.16 6.82
CA LYS A 125 2.88 21.69 7.01
C LYS A 125 2.95 22.67 8.20
N ASP A 126 1.96 23.52 8.35
CA ASP A 126 1.87 24.50 9.43
C ASP A 126 1.62 23.88 10.80
N LEU A 127 0.84 22.80 10.89
CA LEU A 127 0.56 22.10 12.15
C LEU A 127 1.82 21.56 12.80
N GLU A 128 2.70 20.97 12.00
CA GLU A 128 3.98 20.44 12.47
C GLU A 128 4.95 21.53 12.96
N GLN A 129 4.82 22.75 12.44
CA GLN A 129 5.62 23.89 12.88
C GLN A 129 5.06 24.59 14.14
N LYS A 130 3.75 24.49 14.35
CA LYS A 130 3.02 25.18 15.42
C LYS A 130 2.82 24.32 16.65
N LYS A 131 3.73 23.80 17.34
CA LYS A 131 3.66 23.01 18.62
C LYS A 131 2.50 23.32 19.60
N SER A 132 1.32 23.74 19.13
CA SER A 132 0.16 24.00 19.97
C SER A 132 -0.73 22.76 20.07
N ILE A 133 -0.79 22.19 21.26
CA ILE A 133 -1.54 20.96 21.62
C ILE A 133 -3.07 21.10 21.37
N GLU A 134 -3.57 22.29 21.11
CA GLU A 134 -5.01 22.56 21.00
C GLU A 134 -5.53 22.60 19.54
N GLU A 135 -4.68 22.85 18.56
CA GLU A 135 -5.05 22.82 17.13
C GLU A 135 -4.61 21.47 16.54
N LYS A 136 -5.33 20.42 16.88
CA LYS A 136 -4.96 19.04 16.49
C LYS A 136 -5.31 18.76 15.03
N TYR A 137 -4.35 18.11 14.36
CA TYR A 137 -4.35 17.27 13.16
C TYR A 137 -5.63 17.29 12.30
N LEU A 138 -5.56 16.77 11.09
CA LEU A 138 -6.70 16.55 10.23
C LEU A 138 -7.86 15.91 11.03
N ASP A 139 -9.03 16.52 10.94
CA ASP A 139 -10.22 16.00 11.60
C ASP A 139 -10.54 14.58 11.12
N ARG A 140 -10.88 13.70 12.07
CA ARG A 140 -11.19 12.29 11.81
C ARG A 140 -12.31 12.10 10.79
N ILE A 141 -13.33 12.95 10.81
CA ILE A 141 -14.46 12.88 9.87
C ILE A 141 -13.99 13.19 8.45
N ASN A 142 -13.17 14.24 8.27
CA ASN A 142 -12.63 14.60 6.97
C ASN A 142 -11.69 13.52 6.44
N LEU A 143 -10.83 12.96 7.30
CA LEU A 143 -9.97 11.83 6.96
C LEU A 143 -10.79 10.63 6.46
N LEU A 144 -11.81 10.20 7.21
CA LEU A 144 -12.60 9.03 6.83
C LEU A 144 -13.40 9.27 5.55
N LYS A 145 -13.95 10.47 5.34
CA LYS A 145 -14.59 10.85 4.06
C LYS A 145 -13.62 10.73 2.89
N MET A 146 -12.35 11.15 3.06
CA MET A 146 -11.31 11.00 2.03
C MET A 146 -10.97 9.53 1.77
N LEU A 147 -10.80 8.71 2.81
CA LEU A 147 -10.55 7.26 2.67
C LEU A 147 -11.69 6.56 1.94
N ILE A 148 -12.95 6.88 2.27
CA ILE A 148 -14.14 6.32 1.59
C ILE A 148 -14.14 6.71 0.11
N LYS A 149 -13.86 7.99 -0.20
CA LYS A 149 -13.82 8.45 -1.60
C LYS A 149 -12.70 7.76 -2.38
N ALA A 150 -11.51 7.66 -1.81
CA ALA A 150 -10.38 6.98 -2.43
C ALA A 150 -10.65 5.47 -2.61
N LYS A 151 -11.19 4.81 -1.58
CA LYS A 151 -11.62 3.41 -1.63
C LYS A 151 -12.57 3.15 -2.81
N LYS A 152 -13.54 4.05 -3.06
CA LYS A 152 -14.43 3.95 -4.22
C LYS A 152 -13.67 4.04 -5.54
N ILE A 153 -12.74 5.01 -5.68
CA ILE A 153 -11.93 5.17 -6.90
C ILE A 153 -11.07 3.94 -7.16
N PHE A 154 -10.36 3.43 -6.14
CA PHE A 154 -9.53 2.24 -6.29
C PHE A 154 -10.34 0.96 -6.46
N GLY A 155 -11.56 0.90 -5.91
CA GLY A 155 -12.49 -0.22 -6.06
C GLY A 155 -13.06 -0.38 -7.47
N GLU A 156 -12.97 0.64 -8.33
CA GLU A 156 -13.31 0.54 -9.75
C GLU A 156 -12.35 -0.38 -10.51
N TYR A 157 -11.10 -0.52 -10.05
CA TYR A 157 -10.13 -1.46 -10.59
C TYR A 157 -10.37 -2.85 -10.01
N GLN A 158 -10.82 -3.80 -10.82
CA GLN A 158 -11.06 -5.18 -10.38
C GLN A 158 -9.76 -5.99 -10.37
N GLU A 159 -8.84 -5.69 -11.27
CA GLU A 159 -7.56 -6.37 -11.40
C GLU A 159 -6.52 -5.87 -10.38
N ALA A 160 -5.56 -6.74 -10.05
CA ALA A 160 -4.47 -6.38 -9.14
C ALA A 160 -3.35 -5.60 -9.84
N LEU A 161 -3.16 -5.78 -11.15
CA LEU A 161 -2.27 -4.99 -12.00
C LEU A 161 -3.10 -4.13 -12.95
N ILE A 162 -2.75 -2.85 -13.07
CA ILE A 162 -3.50 -1.88 -13.86
C ILE A 162 -2.68 -1.44 -15.07
N ASP A 163 -3.27 -1.52 -16.25
CA ASP A 163 -2.64 -1.02 -17.49
C ASP A 163 -2.76 0.51 -17.56
N VAL A 164 -1.63 1.17 -17.78
CA VAL A 164 -1.55 2.63 -17.94
C VAL A 164 -0.99 2.96 -19.31
N LYS A 165 -1.78 3.67 -20.11
CA LYS A 165 -1.36 4.18 -21.40
C LYS A 165 -0.91 5.62 -21.26
N ILE A 166 0.34 5.90 -21.58
CA ILE A 166 0.94 7.23 -21.59
C ILE A 166 0.92 7.74 -23.04
N PRO A 167 0.14 8.78 -23.37
CA PRO A 167 0.14 9.35 -24.70
C PRO A 167 1.50 10.00 -25.05
N GLU A 168 1.81 10.06 -26.35
CA GLU A 168 2.93 10.84 -26.86
C GLU A 168 2.85 12.31 -26.40
N GLY A 169 3.98 12.89 -25.99
CA GLY A 169 4.07 14.26 -25.48
C GLY A 169 3.59 14.45 -24.05
N LYS A 170 3.17 13.37 -23.36
CA LYS A 170 2.89 13.37 -21.91
C LYS A 170 4.06 12.73 -21.17
N ASN A 171 4.28 13.13 -19.93
CA ASN A 171 5.32 12.55 -19.09
C ASN A 171 4.71 11.62 -18.05
N ILE A 172 5.45 10.56 -17.66
CA ILE A 172 5.15 9.77 -16.48
C ILE A 172 6.36 9.73 -15.57
N THR A 173 6.12 9.89 -14.27
CA THR A 173 7.14 9.83 -13.23
C THR A 173 6.83 8.67 -12.28
N VAL A 174 7.81 7.79 -12.09
CA VAL A 174 7.77 6.73 -11.06
C VAL A 174 8.51 7.21 -9.84
N VAL A 175 7.84 7.16 -8.70
CA VAL A 175 8.33 7.55 -7.38
C VAL A 175 8.44 6.29 -6.53
N GLY A 176 9.57 6.06 -5.87
CA GLY A 176 9.78 4.96 -4.94
C GLY A 176 9.25 5.25 -3.52
N ASP A 177 9.80 4.54 -2.55
CA ASP A 177 9.44 4.63 -1.13
C ASP A 177 9.53 6.07 -0.61
N ILE A 178 8.56 6.45 0.21
CA ILE A 178 8.49 7.78 0.87
C ILE A 178 8.67 7.67 2.38
N HIS A 179 8.14 6.60 2.98
CA HIS A 179 8.32 6.28 4.39
C HIS A 179 8.10 7.46 5.36
N GLY A 180 6.96 8.15 5.24
CA GLY A 180 6.59 9.22 6.15
C GLY A 180 7.50 10.46 6.08
N GLN A 181 8.31 10.63 5.03
CA GLN A 181 9.14 11.81 4.81
C GLN A 181 8.36 12.90 4.05
N TYR A 182 7.40 13.52 4.73
CA TYR A 182 6.43 14.45 4.14
C TYR A 182 7.09 15.66 3.45
N TYR A 183 8.13 16.22 4.04
CA TYR A 183 8.80 17.40 3.48
C TYR A 183 9.55 17.05 2.18
N ASP A 184 10.05 15.83 2.07
CA ASP A 184 10.64 15.33 0.83
C ASP A 184 9.56 15.03 -0.22
N LEU A 185 8.40 14.54 0.18
CA LEU A 185 7.25 14.40 -0.72
C LEU A 185 6.81 15.76 -1.30
N LEU A 186 6.75 16.81 -0.48
CA LEU A 186 6.47 18.16 -0.97
C LEU A 186 7.55 18.64 -1.93
N HIS A 187 8.82 18.38 -1.62
CA HIS A 187 9.94 18.73 -2.48
C HIS A 187 9.89 18.00 -3.83
N ILE A 188 9.44 16.75 -3.89
CA ILE A 188 9.19 16.05 -5.16
C ILE A 188 8.23 16.85 -6.05
N PHE A 189 7.14 17.39 -5.49
CA PHE A 189 6.22 18.22 -6.25
C PHE A 189 6.78 19.60 -6.62
N GLU A 190 7.67 20.16 -5.82
CA GLU A 190 8.39 21.40 -6.14
C GLU A 190 9.31 21.24 -7.35
N ILE A 191 10.10 20.16 -7.42
CA ILE A 191 11.10 19.94 -8.48
C ILE A 191 10.53 19.32 -9.75
N ASN A 192 9.42 18.57 -9.66
CA ASN A 192 8.84 17.86 -10.81
C ASN A 192 7.39 18.26 -11.13
N GLY A 193 6.79 19.19 -10.38
CA GLY A 193 5.41 19.65 -10.53
C GLY A 193 4.38 18.66 -9.96
N PHE A 194 3.15 19.14 -9.77
CA PHE A 194 2.02 18.32 -9.34
C PHE A 194 1.51 17.41 -10.47
N PRO A 195 0.77 16.32 -10.12
CA PRO A 195 0.06 15.52 -11.11
C PRO A 195 -0.84 16.38 -11.99
N SER A 196 -0.89 16.05 -13.27
CA SER A 196 -1.74 16.69 -14.27
C SER A 196 -1.89 15.77 -15.49
N GLU A 197 -2.69 16.19 -16.47
CA GLU A 197 -2.78 15.49 -17.75
C GLU A 197 -1.42 15.34 -18.46
N ASP A 198 -0.52 16.32 -18.29
CA ASP A 198 0.80 16.33 -18.93
C ASP A 198 1.91 15.70 -18.06
N ASN A 199 1.64 15.46 -16.79
CA ASN A 199 2.59 14.97 -15.80
C ASN A 199 1.97 13.87 -14.93
N ILE A 200 1.99 12.66 -15.43
CA ILE A 200 1.41 11.47 -14.78
C ILE A 200 2.37 10.95 -13.72
N TYR A 201 1.83 10.43 -12.61
CA TYR A 201 2.63 9.84 -11.54
C TYR A 201 2.21 8.41 -11.23
N VAL A 202 3.21 7.57 -10.92
CA VAL A 202 3.05 6.28 -10.24
C VAL A 202 3.89 6.31 -8.96
N PHE A 203 3.25 6.29 -7.81
CA PHE A 203 3.88 6.10 -6.52
C PHE A 203 3.90 4.60 -6.19
N ASN A 204 5.07 4.05 -5.89
CA ASN A 204 5.31 2.62 -5.92
C ASN A 204 5.27 1.94 -4.54
N GLY A 205 4.42 2.43 -3.62
CA GLY A 205 4.24 1.85 -2.29
C GLY A 205 5.15 2.46 -1.23
N ASP A 206 5.02 1.93 -0.02
CA ASP A 206 5.77 2.31 1.19
C ASP A 206 5.69 3.82 1.49
N TYR A 207 4.45 4.27 1.72
CA TYR A 207 4.16 5.68 2.03
C TYR A 207 4.32 6.00 3.50
N VAL A 208 4.17 4.99 4.35
CA VAL A 208 4.07 5.08 5.81
C VAL A 208 5.19 4.32 6.51
N ASP A 209 5.22 4.38 7.83
CA ASP A 209 6.27 3.80 8.70
C ASP A 209 7.63 4.50 8.57
N ARG A 210 8.52 4.26 9.51
CA ARG A 210 9.90 4.78 9.60
C ARG A 210 9.98 6.26 9.93
N GLY A 211 9.51 7.13 9.02
CA GLY A 211 9.36 8.57 9.27
C GLY A 211 8.11 8.89 10.09
N LEU A 212 7.98 10.13 10.53
CA LEU A 212 6.96 10.57 11.48
C LEU A 212 5.71 11.18 10.85
N PHE A 213 5.72 11.35 9.54
CA PHE A 213 4.67 12.06 8.79
C PHE A 213 3.99 11.14 7.77
N GLY A 214 3.83 9.85 8.13
CA GLY A 214 3.18 8.86 7.27
C GLY A 214 1.71 9.19 7.00
N VAL A 215 1.01 9.76 7.99
CA VAL A 215 -0.37 10.23 7.84
C VAL A 215 -0.43 11.35 6.81
N GLU A 216 0.43 12.36 6.90
CA GLU A 216 0.50 13.47 5.96
C GLU A 216 0.86 12.98 4.54
N CYS A 217 1.78 12.04 4.43
CA CYS A 217 2.15 11.45 3.14
C CYS A 217 0.96 10.75 2.48
N ILE A 218 0.34 9.80 3.16
CA ILE A 218 -0.76 9.02 2.56
C ILE A 218 -1.97 9.89 2.24
N ILE A 219 -2.31 10.88 3.09
CA ILE A 219 -3.43 11.80 2.85
C ILE A 219 -3.14 12.73 1.67
N THR A 220 -1.92 13.22 1.55
CA THR A 220 -1.50 13.99 0.37
C THR A 220 -1.70 13.20 -0.91
N LEU A 221 -1.21 11.96 -0.96
CA LEU A 221 -1.33 11.10 -2.13
C LEU A 221 -2.79 10.76 -2.45
N ILE A 222 -3.60 10.48 -1.42
CA ILE A 222 -5.05 10.24 -1.57
C ILE A 222 -5.76 11.48 -2.10
N SER A 223 -5.46 12.68 -1.58
CA SER A 223 -6.08 13.92 -2.05
C SER A 223 -5.77 14.20 -3.52
N LEU A 224 -4.52 13.95 -3.93
CA LEU A 224 -4.10 14.07 -5.32
C LEU A 224 -4.75 12.99 -6.20
N LYS A 225 -4.93 11.76 -5.72
CA LYS A 225 -5.67 10.71 -6.43
C LYS A 225 -7.13 11.06 -6.63
N ILE A 226 -7.78 11.65 -5.64
CA ILE A 226 -9.17 12.11 -5.77
C ILE A 226 -9.27 13.26 -6.78
N LEU A 227 -8.32 14.20 -6.75
CA LEU A 227 -8.30 15.34 -7.67
C LEU A 227 -7.94 14.95 -9.10
N TYR A 228 -6.99 14.01 -9.27
CA TYR A 228 -6.44 13.58 -10.56
C TYR A 228 -6.54 12.06 -10.75
N PRO A 229 -7.76 11.47 -10.79
CA PRO A 229 -7.95 10.03 -10.74
C PRO A 229 -7.28 9.26 -11.89
N ASN A 230 -7.11 9.90 -13.06
CA ASN A 230 -6.50 9.31 -14.26
C ASN A 230 -5.01 9.64 -14.44
N TYR A 231 -4.44 10.47 -13.57
CA TYR A 231 -3.06 10.96 -13.72
C TYR A 231 -2.21 10.74 -12.47
N MET A 232 -2.83 10.21 -11.42
CA MET A 232 -2.19 9.85 -10.17
C MET A 232 -2.46 8.38 -9.87
N PHE A 233 -1.42 7.56 -9.86
CA PHE A 233 -1.47 6.13 -9.59
C PHE A 233 -0.67 5.80 -8.35
N MET A 234 -1.13 4.79 -7.59
CA MET A 234 -0.50 4.36 -6.34
C MET A 234 -0.48 2.84 -6.30
N ASN A 235 0.68 2.25 -6.05
CA ASN A 235 0.84 0.83 -5.75
C ASN A 235 0.74 0.58 -4.25
N ARG A 236 0.40 -0.62 -3.85
CA ARG A 236 0.57 -1.11 -2.49
C ARG A 236 2.03 -1.51 -2.28
N GLY A 237 2.67 -1.04 -1.21
CA GLY A 237 3.94 -1.54 -0.73
C GLY A 237 3.72 -2.57 0.40
N ASN A 238 4.80 -3.16 0.89
CA ASN A 238 4.72 -4.09 2.02
C ASN A 238 4.46 -3.38 3.35
N HIS A 239 4.72 -2.08 3.43
CA HIS A 239 4.37 -1.26 4.61
C HIS A 239 2.90 -0.81 4.62
N GLU A 240 2.16 -0.94 3.56
CA GLU A 240 0.69 -0.79 3.55
C GLU A 240 0.04 -2.09 4.05
N ASP A 241 0.42 -2.50 5.29
CA ASP A 241 -0.01 -3.73 5.96
C ASP A 241 -0.10 -3.58 7.48
N LYS A 242 -1.15 -4.15 8.06
CA LYS A 242 -1.45 -4.07 9.50
C LYS A 242 -0.32 -4.64 10.38
N SER A 243 0.29 -5.75 9.96
CA SER A 243 1.33 -6.44 10.74
C SER A 243 2.62 -5.61 10.78
N ILE A 244 2.92 -4.93 9.68
CA ILE A 244 4.08 -4.07 9.51
C ILE A 244 3.91 -2.75 10.25
N ASN A 245 2.77 -2.08 10.11
CA ASN A 245 2.45 -0.84 10.81
C ASN A 245 2.50 -0.97 12.35
N ASN A 246 2.21 -2.16 12.88
CA ASN A 246 2.33 -2.44 14.32
C ASN A 246 3.78 -2.43 14.83
N ARG A 247 4.79 -2.53 13.94
CA ARG A 247 6.20 -2.70 14.28
C ARG A 247 7.07 -1.51 13.92
N TYR A 248 6.72 -0.77 12.85
CA TYR A 248 7.64 0.19 12.21
C TYR A 248 7.24 1.66 12.37
N GLY A 249 6.22 1.97 13.15
CA GLY A 249 5.97 3.33 13.61
C GLY A 249 4.59 3.89 13.30
N PHE A 250 3.95 3.54 12.20
CA PHE A 250 2.70 4.14 11.76
C PHE A 250 1.55 3.98 12.77
N LYS A 251 1.46 2.84 13.46
CA LYS A 251 0.49 2.67 14.55
C LYS A 251 0.69 3.71 15.66
N PHE A 252 1.93 3.94 16.07
CA PHE A 252 2.25 4.91 17.12
C PHE A 252 1.90 6.33 16.65
N GLU A 253 2.23 6.66 15.41
CA GLU A 253 1.91 7.93 14.77
C GLU A 253 0.39 8.18 14.77
N VAL A 254 -0.41 7.21 14.29
CA VAL A 254 -1.87 7.33 14.23
C VAL A 254 -2.48 7.51 15.63
N LEU A 255 -2.01 6.74 16.61
CA LEU A 255 -2.50 6.87 17.99
C LEU A 255 -2.16 8.24 18.60
N ASN A 256 -0.96 8.77 18.35
CA ASN A 256 -0.59 10.09 18.82
C ASN A 256 -1.40 11.22 18.15
N LYS A 257 -1.68 11.07 16.84
CA LYS A 257 -2.39 12.10 16.06
C LYS A 257 -3.90 12.07 16.29
N PHE A 258 -4.50 10.91 16.48
CA PHE A 258 -5.96 10.76 16.52
C PHE A 258 -6.53 10.22 17.84
N ASP A 259 -5.70 9.62 18.70
CA ASP A 259 -6.13 8.97 19.96
C ASP A 259 -7.28 7.96 19.76
N ASP A 260 -7.27 7.26 18.61
CA ASP A 260 -8.32 6.31 18.24
C ASP A 260 -7.75 5.20 17.36
N ILE A 261 -7.67 3.98 17.92
CA ILE A 261 -7.15 2.80 17.20
C ILE A 261 -7.98 2.44 15.96
N ARG A 262 -9.27 2.81 15.93
CA ARG A 262 -10.16 2.54 14.79
C ARG A 262 -9.69 3.26 13.53
N ILE A 263 -9.01 4.41 13.67
CA ILE A 263 -8.43 5.14 12.54
C ILE A 263 -7.32 4.31 11.89
N LEU A 264 -6.47 3.63 12.67
CA LEU A 264 -5.48 2.69 12.11
C LEU A 264 -6.16 1.55 11.35
N ASP A 265 -7.21 0.97 11.89
CA ASP A 265 -7.95 -0.09 11.22
C ASP A 265 -8.61 0.43 9.92
N CYS A 266 -9.07 1.69 9.86
CA CYS A 266 -9.57 2.32 8.64
C CYS A 266 -8.48 2.47 7.56
N PHE A 267 -7.25 2.85 7.92
CA PHE A 267 -6.13 2.84 6.98
C PHE A 267 -5.84 1.44 6.47
N ASN A 268 -5.80 0.43 7.36
CA ASN A 268 -5.55 -0.97 6.97
C ASN A 268 -6.65 -1.51 6.02
N GLU A 269 -7.91 -1.14 6.22
CA GLU A 269 -8.98 -1.48 5.28
C GLU A 269 -8.82 -0.77 3.93
N PHE A 270 -8.40 0.49 3.94
CA PHE A 270 -8.12 1.23 2.71
C PHE A 270 -6.95 0.61 1.91
N TYR A 271 -5.88 0.18 2.55
CA TYR A 271 -4.70 -0.39 1.87
C TYR A 271 -5.03 -1.61 1.00
N LYS A 272 -6.04 -2.38 1.34
CA LYS A 272 -6.51 -3.53 0.56
C LYS A 272 -7.02 -3.14 -0.83
N PHE A 273 -7.38 -1.87 -1.04
CA PHE A 273 -7.86 -1.37 -2.33
C PHE A 273 -6.74 -0.90 -3.25
N LEU A 274 -5.54 -0.69 -2.74
CA LEU A 274 -4.40 -0.28 -3.56
C LEU A 274 -4.02 -1.38 -4.56
N PRO A 275 -3.81 -1.05 -5.85
CA PRO A 275 -3.26 -1.99 -6.83
C PRO A 275 -1.89 -2.52 -6.40
N LEU A 276 -1.53 -3.73 -6.86
CA LEU A 276 -0.22 -4.32 -6.58
C LEU A 276 0.84 -3.89 -7.60
N GLY A 277 0.44 -3.32 -8.73
CA GLY A 277 1.36 -2.82 -9.74
C GLY A 277 0.66 -2.16 -10.91
N HIS A 278 1.46 -1.52 -11.75
CA HIS A 278 1.02 -0.88 -13.00
C HIS A 278 1.88 -1.33 -14.17
N ILE A 279 1.26 -1.50 -15.34
CA ILE A 279 1.92 -1.85 -16.60
C ILE A 279 1.88 -0.62 -17.49
N LEU A 280 3.05 -0.03 -17.77
CA LEU A 280 3.16 1.20 -18.53
C LEU A 280 3.38 0.88 -20.02
N ASN A 281 2.51 1.38 -20.89
CA ASN A 281 2.53 1.19 -22.35
C ASN A 281 2.84 -0.27 -22.75
N GLU A 282 2.28 -1.25 -22.02
CA GLU A 282 2.43 -2.69 -22.27
C GLU A 282 3.89 -3.22 -22.24
N LYS A 283 4.85 -2.43 -21.73
CA LYS A 283 6.28 -2.77 -21.80
C LYS A 283 7.04 -2.65 -20.50
N ILE A 284 6.60 -1.82 -19.56
CA ILE A 284 7.28 -1.62 -18.29
C ILE A 284 6.34 -2.04 -17.17
N LEU A 285 6.76 -3.01 -16.36
CA LEU A 285 6.05 -3.38 -15.14
C LEU A 285 6.61 -2.56 -13.98
N VAL A 286 5.73 -1.91 -13.23
CA VAL A 286 6.05 -1.20 -11.99
C VAL A 286 5.37 -1.92 -10.84
N LEU A 287 6.15 -2.46 -9.91
CA LEU A 287 5.67 -3.12 -8.69
C LEU A 287 6.61 -2.81 -7.52
N HIS A 288 6.17 -3.06 -6.28
CA HIS A 288 6.93 -2.60 -5.12
C HIS A 288 8.17 -3.46 -4.83
N GLY A 289 8.02 -4.77 -4.62
CA GLY A 289 9.12 -5.70 -4.28
C GLY A 289 9.78 -6.29 -5.52
N GLY A 290 9.36 -7.46 -5.97
CA GLY A 290 10.06 -8.10 -7.09
C GLY A 290 9.36 -9.32 -7.68
N LEU A 291 10.16 -10.22 -8.25
CA LEU A 291 9.69 -11.39 -8.98
C LEU A 291 9.55 -12.63 -8.08
N PHE A 292 9.31 -13.78 -8.70
CA PHE A 292 8.68 -14.94 -8.10
C PHE A 292 9.61 -16.14 -8.04
N SER A 293 9.40 -16.98 -7.02
CA SER A 293 10.02 -18.31 -6.92
C SER A 293 9.47 -19.29 -7.95
N LYS A 294 8.20 -19.08 -8.36
CA LYS A 294 7.49 -19.90 -9.34
C LYS A 294 7.88 -19.51 -10.77
N ASP A 295 8.25 -20.48 -11.58
CA ASP A 295 8.45 -20.30 -13.02
C ASP A 295 7.13 -20.12 -13.79
N GLY A 296 7.21 -19.39 -14.92
CA GLY A 296 6.10 -19.25 -15.86
C GLY A 296 4.91 -18.44 -15.34
N VAL A 297 5.15 -17.54 -14.39
CA VAL A 297 4.14 -16.60 -13.92
C VAL A 297 3.79 -15.63 -15.05
N THR A 298 2.49 -15.47 -15.32
CA THR A 298 1.99 -14.58 -16.37
C THR A 298 1.35 -13.31 -15.81
N LEU A 299 1.32 -12.24 -16.62
CA LEU A 299 0.60 -11.01 -16.26
C LEU A 299 -0.89 -11.28 -16.00
N ASP A 300 -1.50 -12.19 -16.75
CA ASP A 300 -2.92 -12.56 -16.54
C ASP A 300 -3.12 -13.23 -15.17
N GLU A 301 -2.18 -14.11 -14.74
CA GLU A 301 -2.21 -14.69 -13.40
C GLU A 301 -2.06 -13.62 -12.32
N LEU A 302 -1.15 -12.66 -12.51
CA LEU A 302 -0.94 -11.55 -11.57
C LEU A 302 -2.15 -10.60 -11.50
N LYS A 303 -2.79 -10.30 -12.63
CA LYS A 303 -4.01 -9.49 -12.68
C LYS A 303 -5.16 -10.10 -11.89
N GLN A 304 -5.24 -11.44 -11.82
CA GLN A 304 -6.29 -12.18 -11.10
C GLN A 304 -6.02 -12.37 -9.61
N ILE A 305 -4.90 -11.86 -9.06
CA ILE A 305 -4.65 -11.91 -7.62
C ILE A 305 -5.76 -11.14 -6.89
N ASN A 306 -6.37 -11.79 -5.90
CA ASN A 306 -7.27 -11.09 -4.98
C ASN A 306 -6.45 -10.18 -4.04
N ARG A 307 -6.41 -8.87 -4.36
CA ARG A 307 -5.68 -7.88 -3.54
C ARG A 307 -6.46 -7.34 -2.36
N PHE A 308 -7.79 -7.58 -2.29
CA PHE A 308 -8.68 -7.05 -1.26
C PHE A 308 -8.56 -7.77 0.10
N ILE A 309 -7.38 -8.27 0.40
CA ILE A 309 -7.05 -9.02 1.61
C ILE A 309 -5.82 -8.44 2.30
N ASP A 310 -5.58 -8.86 3.55
CA ASP A 310 -4.29 -8.64 4.22
C ASP A 310 -3.18 -9.37 3.43
N VAL A 311 -1.94 -8.87 3.51
CA VAL A 311 -0.81 -9.48 2.80
C VAL A 311 -0.57 -10.89 3.36
N PRO A 312 -0.64 -11.93 2.53
CA PRO A 312 -0.37 -13.29 2.98
C PRO A 312 1.11 -13.50 3.29
N SER A 313 1.44 -14.54 4.07
CA SER A 313 2.82 -14.87 4.44
C SER A 313 3.64 -15.48 3.31
N ASP A 314 3.00 -15.94 2.23
CA ASP A 314 3.61 -16.59 1.08
C ASP A 314 2.78 -16.40 -0.19
N GLY A 315 3.25 -16.93 -1.32
CA GLY A 315 2.59 -16.87 -2.61
C GLY A 315 2.86 -15.58 -3.39
N LEU A 316 2.24 -15.45 -4.58
CA LEU A 316 2.56 -14.41 -5.55
C LEU A 316 2.38 -12.99 -5.00
N MET A 317 1.34 -12.72 -4.22
CA MET A 317 1.13 -11.39 -3.62
C MET A 317 2.22 -11.05 -2.61
N CYS A 318 2.65 -12.01 -1.79
CA CYS A 318 3.75 -11.84 -0.86
C CYS A 318 5.06 -11.55 -1.61
N GLU A 319 5.40 -12.38 -2.60
CA GLU A 319 6.64 -12.24 -3.35
C GLU A 319 6.69 -10.92 -4.13
N LEU A 320 5.58 -10.51 -4.74
CA LEU A 320 5.44 -9.24 -5.45
C LEU A 320 5.73 -8.01 -4.56
N LEU A 321 5.47 -8.11 -3.25
CA LEU A 321 5.67 -7.03 -2.29
C LEU A 321 7.02 -7.12 -1.54
N TRP A 322 7.69 -8.29 -1.52
CA TRP A 322 8.84 -8.53 -0.63
C TRP A 322 10.11 -9.00 -1.32
N SER A 323 10.05 -9.49 -2.57
CA SER A 323 11.23 -10.05 -3.25
C SER A 323 12.22 -8.96 -3.66
N ASP A 324 13.52 -9.30 -3.62
CA ASP A 324 14.62 -8.41 -4.00
C ASP A 324 15.48 -9.04 -5.12
N PRO A 325 16.08 -8.23 -6.01
CA PRO A 325 17.06 -8.70 -6.97
C PRO A 325 18.40 -9.04 -6.28
N TYR A 326 19.17 -9.96 -6.86
CA TYR A 326 20.54 -10.25 -6.45
C TYR A 326 21.41 -10.67 -7.66
N ASP A 327 22.73 -10.66 -7.50
CA ASP A 327 23.67 -10.93 -8.61
C ASP A 327 23.81 -12.42 -8.98
N GLY A 328 23.24 -13.35 -8.20
CA GLY A 328 23.26 -14.78 -8.49
C GLY A 328 22.16 -15.19 -9.47
N ASN A 329 22.22 -16.44 -9.96
CA ASN A 329 21.19 -17.02 -10.81
C ASN A 329 20.10 -17.75 -10.00
N GLY A 330 18.90 -17.84 -10.58
CA GLY A 330 17.76 -18.52 -9.99
C GLY A 330 17.11 -17.72 -8.85
N THR A 331 16.47 -18.42 -7.95
CA THR A 331 15.84 -17.83 -6.75
C THR A 331 16.36 -18.51 -5.48
N ILE A 332 16.55 -17.71 -4.42
CA ILE A 332 16.86 -18.21 -3.07
C ILE A 332 15.96 -17.52 -2.03
N PRO A 333 15.72 -18.16 -0.88
CA PRO A 333 14.91 -17.54 0.18
C PRO A 333 15.47 -16.18 0.61
N SER A 334 14.61 -15.18 0.74
CA SER A 334 15.00 -13.85 1.22
C SER A 334 15.35 -13.87 2.72
N SER A 335 16.39 -13.12 3.10
CA SER A 335 16.75 -12.90 4.50
C SER A 335 15.73 -12.04 5.26
N ARG A 336 14.78 -11.42 4.57
CA ARG A 336 13.68 -10.66 5.19
C ARG A 336 12.65 -11.56 5.89
N GLY A 337 12.66 -12.88 5.60
CA GLY A 337 11.67 -13.83 6.10
C GLY A 337 10.37 -13.87 5.28
N ALA A 338 10.30 -13.12 4.18
CA ALA A 338 9.21 -13.09 3.21
C ALA A 338 9.80 -12.83 1.81
N GLY A 339 9.15 -13.34 0.76
CA GLY A 339 9.65 -13.23 -0.62
C GLY A 339 10.92 -14.03 -0.89
N VAL A 340 11.57 -13.74 -2.02
CA VAL A 340 12.81 -14.38 -2.48
C VAL A 340 13.79 -13.35 -3.00
N TYR A 341 15.07 -13.72 -3.06
CA TYR A 341 16.03 -13.08 -3.95
C TYR A 341 15.90 -13.71 -5.33
N PHE A 342 15.84 -12.88 -6.40
CA PHE A 342 15.72 -13.35 -7.78
C PHE A 342 16.85 -12.82 -8.65
N GLY A 343 17.41 -13.70 -9.50
CA GLY A 343 18.56 -13.39 -10.35
C GLY A 343 18.18 -12.74 -11.69
N PRO A 344 19.21 -12.29 -12.44
CA PRO A 344 19.04 -11.72 -13.78
C PRO A 344 18.39 -12.69 -14.78
N ASP A 345 18.68 -13.98 -14.65
CA ASP A 345 18.10 -15.05 -15.47
C ASP A 345 16.60 -15.22 -15.26
N VAL A 346 16.13 -15.08 -14.00
CA VAL A 346 14.70 -15.06 -13.66
C VAL A 346 14.04 -13.84 -14.27
N THR A 347 14.66 -12.68 -14.15
CA THR A 347 14.18 -11.43 -14.73
C THR A 347 14.05 -11.52 -16.26
N GLU A 348 15.12 -11.94 -16.96
CA GLU A 348 15.13 -12.09 -18.42
C GLU A 348 14.01 -13.02 -18.89
N LYS A 349 13.86 -14.18 -18.22
CA LYS A 349 12.84 -15.16 -18.54
C LYS A 349 11.43 -14.58 -18.37
N PHE A 350 11.13 -13.99 -17.20
CA PHE A 350 9.85 -13.40 -16.89
C PHE A 350 9.45 -12.30 -17.88
N LEU A 351 10.34 -11.35 -18.14
CA LEU A 351 10.08 -10.24 -19.05
C LEU A 351 9.85 -10.72 -20.48
N ARG A 352 10.65 -11.68 -20.96
CA ARG A 352 10.49 -12.28 -22.29
C ARG A 352 9.15 -13.01 -22.43
N GLU A 353 8.77 -13.85 -21.47
CA GLU A 353 7.53 -14.63 -21.48
C GLU A 353 6.28 -13.74 -21.40
N ASN A 354 6.37 -12.57 -20.78
CA ASN A 354 5.30 -11.61 -20.64
C ASN A 354 5.36 -10.42 -21.64
N ASN A 355 6.27 -10.48 -22.65
CA ASN A 355 6.45 -9.41 -23.65
C ASN A 355 6.76 -8.03 -23.04
N LEU A 356 7.41 -8.01 -21.88
CA LEU A 356 7.89 -6.82 -21.20
C LEU A 356 9.34 -6.52 -21.56
N LYS A 357 9.78 -5.28 -21.31
CA LYS A 357 11.16 -4.84 -21.50
C LYS A 357 11.89 -4.56 -20.21
N LEU A 358 11.17 -4.12 -19.19
CA LEU A 358 11.75 -3.57 -17.97
C LEU A 358 10.84 -3.83 -16.76
N LEU A 359 11.46 -4.10 -15.64
CA LEU A 359 10.86 -4.05 -14.30
C LEU A 359 11.39 -2.81 -13.57
N ILE A 360 10.48 -1.96 -13.08
CA ILE A 360 10.81 -0.90 -12.12
C ILE A 360 10.27 -1.34 -10.77
N ARG A 361 11.13 -1.31 -9.74
CA ARG A 361 10.78 -1.70 -8.39
C ARG A 361 11.36 -0.72 -7.36
N SER A 362 11.04 -0.89 -6.10
CA SER A 362 11.43 -0.03 -4.97
C SER A 362 12.00 -0.86 -3.80
N HIS A 363 11.57 -0.66 -2.55
CA HIS A 363 11.77 -1.55 -1.41
C HIS A 363 13.22 -1.65 -0.86
N GLU A 364 14.22 -1.14 -1.54
CA GLU A 364 15.62 -1.12 -1.10
C GLU A 364 16.23 0.26 -1.23
N VAL A 365 16.88 0.71 -0.15
CA VAL A 365 17.69 1.96 -0.17
C VAL A 365 18.81 1.83 -1.20
N ARG A 366 19.05 2.89 -1.94
CA ARG A 366 20.18 3.04 -2.88
C ARG A 366 20.87 4.37 -2.63
N ASP A 367 22.21 4.39 -2.57
CA ASP A 367 23.01 5.59 -2.25
C ASP A 367 22.67 6.79 -3.15
N GLU A 368 22.47 6.55 -4.45
CA GLU A 368 22.10 7.57 -5.42
C GLU A 368 20.57 7.72 -5.61
N GLY A 369 19.74 7.05 -4.78
CA GLY A 369 18.28 7.00 -4.89
C GLY A 369 17.78 6.03 -5.96
N TYR A 370 18.66 5.43 -6.76
CA TYR A 370 18.32 4.39 -7.73
C TYR A 370 19.52 3.53 -8.06
N SER A 371 19.26 2.34 -8.61
CA SER A 371 20.25 1.48 -9.25
C SER A 371 19.66 0.81 -10.49
N ILE A 372 20.53 0.46 -11.43
CA ILE A 372 20.21 -0.43 -12.55
C ILE A 372 20.89 -1.76 -12.21
N GLU A 373 20.07 -2.78 -11.99
CA GLU A 373 20.56 -4.06 -11.51
C GLU A 373 21.26 -4.86 -12.61
N THR A 374 22.00 -5.89 -12.23
CA THR A 374 22.70 -6.79 -13.15
C THR A 374 21.78 -7.31 -14.24
N GLY A 375 22.21 -7.23 -15.50
CA GLY A 375 21.39 -7.53 -16.67
C GLY A 375 20.64 -6.34 -17.27
N GLY A 376 20.56 -5.20 -16.57
CA GLY A 376 20.00 -3.94 -17.10
C GLY A 376 18.48 -3.91 -17.31
N GLN A 377 17.77 -4.93 -16.81
CA GLN A 377 16.33 -5.09 -17.00
C GLN A 377 15.52 -4.86 -15.72
N VAL A 378 16.17 -4.50 -14.62
CA VAL A 378 15.55 -4.07 -13.37
C VAL A 378 16.11 -2.72 -12.98
N ILE A 379 15.24 -1.79 -12.62
CA ILE A 379 15.62 -0.52 -12.00
C ILE A 379 14.98 -0.48 -10.62
N THR A 380 15.82 -0.34 -9.59
CA THR A 380 15.37 -0.03 -8.22
C THR A 380 15.34 1.48 -8.05
N VAL A 381 14.23 2.05 -7.57
CA VAL A 381 14.07 3.47 -7.26
C VAL A 381 13.63 3.65 -5.80
N PHE A 382 14.29 4.57 -5.11
CA PHE A 382 14.02 4.89 -3.71
C PHE A 382 13.96 6.41 -3.57
N SER A 383 12.84 6.93 -3.04
CA SER A 383 12.55 8.37 -3.07
C SER A 383 12.55 9.03 -1.67
N ALA A 384 13.01 8.32 -0.63
CA ALA A 384 13.21 8.84 0.72
C ALA A 384 14.71 9.15 0.93
N PRO A 385 15.18 10.40 0.71
CA PRO A 385 16.58 10.76 0.89
C PRO A 385 16.95 10.78 2.38
N ASN A 386 18.24 10.59 2.69
CA ASN A 386 18.76 10.48 4.07
C ASN A 386 17.87 9.60 4.96
N TYR A 387 17.53 8.42 4.46
CA TYR A 387 16.54 7.52 5.03
C TYR A 387 16.73 7.31 6.54
N CYS A 388 15.64 7.43 7.29
CA CYS A 388 15.63 7.37 8.75
C CYS A 388 16.56 8.42 9.41
N ASP A 389 16.88 9.53 8.73
CA ASP A 389 17.85 10.56 9.16
C ASP A 389 19.27 10.05 9.43
N GLN A 390 19.65 8.92 8.81
CA GLN A 390 20.89 8.22 9.10
C GLN A 390 21.66 7.73 7.87
N GLU A 391 20.97 7.31 6.81
CA GLU A 391 21.59 6.58 5.70
C GLU A 391 22.41 7.46 4.75
N GLY A 392 22.14 8.77 4.69
CA GLY A 392 22.86 9.73 3.86
C GLY A 392 22.66 9.53 2.35
N ASN A 393 21.75 8.66 1.93
CA ASN A 393 21.39 8.41 0.54
C ASN A 393 20.66 9.60 -0.08
N LYS A 394 20.68 9.69 -1.41
CA LYS A 394 19.79 10.58 -2.17
C LYS A 394 18.43 9.94 -2.38
N GLY A 395 17.41 10.74 -2.63
CA GLY A 395 16.18 10.31 -3.25
C GLY A 395 16.27 10.41 -4.76
N ALA A 396 15.51 9.57 -5.49
CA ALA A 396 15.43 9.67 -6.95
C ALA A 396 14.01 9.46 -7.48
N LEU A 397 13.76 10.00 -8.67
CA LEU A 397 12.56 9.78 -9.49
C LEU A 397 13.00 9.24 -10.85
N ILE A 398 12.18 8.38 -11.45
CA ILE A 398 12.35 7.93 -12.83
C ILE A 398 11.27 8.59 -13.67
N LYS A 399 11.67 9.33 -14.71
CA LYS A 399 10.74 10.02 -15.60
C LYS A 399 10.90 9.53 -17.03
N TYR A 400 9.77 9.29 -17.69
CA TYR A 400 9.70 8.93 -19.10
C TYR A 400 8.85 9.93 -19.88
N ASP A 401 9.20 10.15 -21.14
CA ASP A 401 8.34 10.72 -22.16
C ASP A 401 7.46 9.59 -22.77
N GLY A 402 6.17 9.79 -22.88
CA GLY A 402 5.25 8.77 -23.43
C GLY A 402 5.54 8.38 -24.86
N GLY A 403 6.22 9.23 -25.64
CA GLY A 403 6.71 8.93 -26.99
C GLY A 403 7.97 8.08 -27.03
N ASP A 404 8.77 8.07 -25.93
CA ASP A 404 9.98 7.27 -25.80
C ASP A 404 10.11 6.62 -24.41
N MET A 405 9.56 5.43 -24.29
CA MET A 405 9.65 4.63 -23.06
C MET A 405 10.98 3.82 -22.97
N SER A 406 11.98 4.11 -23.81
CA SER A 406 13.27 3.42 -23.82
C SER A 406 14.34 4.14 -23.01
N HIS A 407 14.21 5.44 -22.83
CA HIS A 407 15.22 6.31 -22.23
C HIS A 407 14.68 7.05 -21.00
N PRO A 408 14.84 6.49 -19.78
CA PRO A 408 14.45 7.16 -18.56
C PRO A 408 15.34 8.34 -18.21
N TYR A 409 14.76 9.39 -17.63
CA TYR A 409 15.47 10.46 -16.96
C TYR A 409 15.48 10.17 -15.46
N PHE A 410 16.62 10.31 -14.80
CA PHE A 410 16.73 10.19 -13.34
C PHE A 410 16.91 11.57 -12.72
N ILE A 411 15.93 11.96 -11.88
CA ILE A 411 16.00 13.19 -11.10
C ILE A 411 16.42 12.80 -9.69
N LYS A 412 17.56 13.28 -9.23
CA LYS A 412 18.10 13.01 -7.88
C LYS A 412 17.96 14.24 -7.02
N PHE A 413 17.65 14.06 -5.74
CA PHE A 413 17.50 15.13 -4.78
C PHE A 413 18.01 14.74 -3.40
N LEU A 414 18.31 15.75 -2.59
CA LEU A 414 18.75 15.60 -1.20
C LEU A 414 17.56 15.78 -0.25
N ALA A 415 17.73 15.37 1.00
CA ALA A 415 16.73 15.54 2.02
C ALA A 415 16.40 17.02 2.26
N SER A 416 15.12 17.29 2.38
CA SER A 416 14.59 18.59 2.75
C SER A 416 14.71 18.81 4.26
N PRO A 417 14.94 20.03 4.73
CA PRO A 417 14.81 20.35 6.14
C PRO A 417 13.39 20.04 6.63
N HIS A 418 13.29 19.39 7.78
CA HIS A 418 12.03 19.06 8.43
C HIS A 418 12.12 19.36 9.93
N PRO A 419 10.99 19.51 10.65
CA PRO A 419 10.98 19.64 12.10
C PRO A 419 11.61 18.42 12.79
N ASP A 420 12.29 18.67 13.92
CA ASP A 420 12.81 17.60 14.76
C ASP A 420 11.66 16.70 15.25
N ALA A 421 11.93 15.41 15.38
CA ALA A 421 11.03 14.44 15.98
C ALA A 421 10.67 14.85 17.43
N TYR A 422 9.47 14.56 17.86
CA TYR A 422 8.95 14.81 19.23
C TYR A 422 9.74 14.09 20.31
#